data_181c109a724d6bbec27ee9d283592c9a
#
_entry.id   181c109a724d6bbec27ee9d283592c9a
#
_cell.length_a   1.000
_cell.length_b   1.000
_cell.length_c   1.000
_cell.angle_alpha   90.00
_cell.angle_beta   90.00
_cell.angle_gamma   90.00
#
_symmetry.space_group_name_H-M   'P 1'
#
loop_
_entity.id
_entity.type
_entity.pdbx_description
1 polymer ?
#
loop_
_entity_poly.entity_id
_entity_poly.type
_entity_poly.pdbx_seq_one_letter_code
_entity_poly.pdbx_strand_id
1 'polypeptide(L)'
;MKVPVWMLFGLILAILLMDLITLLVVRADLIEAINIALDAAFVEGISEEDLFKGESFIEESKAREAALTYFKKNLNLNHNLENRFLQKTKFELTFKQEQTQPMISAIVSTTVTTMVPKLVGHEGINITVRKKQYFLHSYKNMAPVL
;
A
#
# COMPACT_ATOMS: atom_id res chain seq x y z
N MET A 1 -0.55 49.12 3.00
CA MET A 1 0.70 48.42 2.58
C MET A 1 0.38 47.55 1.38
N LYS A 2 1.04 47.81 0.24
CA LYS A 2 0.87 46.95 -0.94
C LYS A 2 1.81 45.74 -0.76
N VAL A 3 1.26 44.55 -0.57
CA VAL A 3 2.06 43.31 -0.58
C VAL A 3 2.71 43.19 -1.96
N PRO A 4 4.02 43.10 -2.06
CA PRO A 4 4.68 42.98 -3.37
C PRO A 4 4.27 41.69 -4.03
N VAL A 5 3.93 41.78 -5.32
CA VAL A 5 3.42 40.65 -6.14
C VAL A 5 4.33 39.42 -6.05
N TRP A 6 5.64 39.63 -5.94
CA TRP A 6 6.64 38.56 -5.76
C TRP A 6 6.46 37.72 -4.50
N MET A 7 6.02 38.37 -3.37
CA MET A 7 5.73 37.62 -2.14
C MET A 7 4.51 36.73 -2.30
N LEU A 8 3.48 37.17 -3.00
CA LEU A 8 2.29 36.38 -3.27
C LEU A 8 2.64 35.18 -4.16
N PHE A 9 3.42 35.39 -5.20
CA PHE A 9 3.88 34.31 -6.08
C PHE A 9 4.74 33.29 -5.33
N GLY A 10 5.67 33.73 -4.48
CA GLY A 10 6.49 32.87 -3.64
C GLY A 10 5.65 32.01 -2.69
N LEU A 11 4.61 32.59 -2.08
CA LEU A 11 3.69 31.88 -1.19
C LEU A 11 2.91 30.77 -1.94
N ILE A 12 2.36 31.10 -3.11
CA ILE A 12 1.63 30.12 -3.94
C ILE A 12 2.56 28.97 -4.33
N LEU A 13 3.78 29.28 -4.77
CA LEU A 13 4.76 28.27 -5.15
C LEU A 13 5.13 27.36 -3.96
N ALA A 14 5.31 27.94 -2.76
CA ALA A 14 5.59 27.18 -1.55
C ALA A 14 4.46 26.19 -1.20
N ILE A 15 3.21 26.62 -1.30
CA ILE A 15 2.03 25.75 -1.05
C ILE A 15 1.99 24.60 -2.06
N LEU A 16 2.21 24.88 -3.35
CA LEU A 16 2.26 23.85 -4.40
C LEU A 16 3.37 22.83 -4.15
N LEU A 17 4.55 23.28 -3.75
CA LEU A 17 5.68 22.40 -3.41
C LEU A 17 5.37 21.53 -2.19
N MET A 18 4.74 22.07 -1.16
CA MET A 18 4.33 21.31 0.02
C MET A 18 3.31 20.21 -0.34
N ASP A 19 2.33 20.52 -1.18
CA ASP A 19 1.34 19.53 -1.64
C ASP A 19 2.01 18.42 -2.46
N LEU A 20 2.94 18.79 -3.36
CA LEU A 20 3.70 17.82 -4.14
C LEU A 20 4.52 16.88 -3.25
N ILE A 21 5.24 17.41 -2.27
CA ILE A 21 6.01 16.62 -1.31
C ILE A 21 5.09 15.69 -0.52
N THR A 22 3.95 16.19 -0.05
CA THR A 22 2.95 15.37 0.67
C THR A 22 2.47 14.21 -0.18
N LEU A 23 2.16 14.44 -1.45
CA LEU A 23 1.73 13.38 -2.37
C LEU A 23 2.81 12.32 -2.60
N LEU A 24 4.07 12.73 -2.75
CA LEU A 24 5.19 11.81 -2.95
C LEU A 24 5.43 10.95 -1.70
N VAL A 25 5.41 11.55 -0.51
CA VAL A 25 5.58 10.84 0.76
C VAL A 25 4.44 9.84 0.95
N VAL A 26 3.19 10.28 0.83
CA VAL A 26 2.01 9.40 0.96
C VAL A 26 2.06 8.24 -0.03
N ARG A 27 2.48 8.50 -1.27
CA ARG A 27 2.63 7.42 -2.25
C ARG A 27 3.70 6.42 -1.86
N ALA A 28 4.83 6.87 -1.32
CA ALA A 28 5.90 5.99 -0.82
C ALA A 28 5.41 5.14 0.36
N ASP A 29 4.73 5.75 1.33
CA ASP A 29 4.16 5.06 2.49
C ASP A 29 3.12 4.02 2.07
N LEU A 30 2.27 4.33 1.07
CA LEU A 30 1.30 3.38 0.51
C LEU A 30 1.99 2.17 -0.12
N ILE A 31 3.07 2.38 -0.90
CA ILE A 31 3.84 1.30 -1.52
C ILE A 31 4.47 0.41 -0.46
N GLU A 32 5.06 0.99 0.58
CA GLU A 32 5.68 0.25 1.68
C GLU A 32 4.63 -0.54 2.45
N ALA A 33 3.51 0.08 2.82
CA ALA A 33 2.41 -0.59 3.52
C ALA A 33 1.82 -1.76 2.73
N ILE A 34 1.69 -1.63 1.40
CA ILE A 34 1.25 -2.72 0.52
C ILE A 34 2.28 -3.85 0.52
N ASN A 35 3.57 -3.56 0.42
CA ASN A 35 4.61 -4.59 0.46
C ASN A 35 4.55 -5.40 1.75
N ILE A 36 4.51 -4.72 2.91
CA ILE A 36 4.40 -5.37 4.22
C ILE A 36 3.10 -6.19 4.34
N ALA A 37 1.98 -5.66 3.83
CA ALA A 37 0.72 -6.38 3.81
C ALA A 37 0.78 -7.66 2.95
N LEU A 38 1.42 -7.60 1.78
CA LEU A 38 1.60 -8.76 0.92
C LEU A 38 2.54 -9.81 1.54
N ASP A 39 3.63 -9.38 2.17
CA ASP A 39 4.53 -10.26 2.91
C ASP A 39 3.79 -10.98 4.05
N ALA A 40 3.00 -10.24 4.82
CA ALA A 40 2.17 -10.82 5.88
C ALA A 40 1.12 -11.80 5.35
N ALA A 41 0.52 -11.49 4.19
CA ALA A 41 -0.44 -12.38 3.54
C ALA A 41 0.21 -13.72 3.14
N PHE A 42 1.44 -13.71 2.66
CA PHE A 42 2.17 -14.96 2.34
C PHE A 42 2.57 -15.73 3.60
N VAL A 43 3.09 -15.03 4.61
CA VAL A 43 3.53 -15.68 5.86
C VAL A 43 2.36 -16.36 6.59
N GLU A 44 1.23 -15.69 6.71
CA GLU A 44 0.07 -16.20 7.45
C GLU A 44 -0.85 -17.08 6.56
N GLY A 45 -0.82 -16.86 5.26
CA GLY A 45 -1.70 -17.57 4.31
C GLY A 45 -1.15 -18.91 3.84
N ILE A 46 0.16 -19.16 3.97
CA ILE A 46 0.78 -20.43 3.56
C ILE A 46 1.10 -21.24 4.80
N SER A 47 0.56 -22.48 4.86
CA SER A 47 0.84 -23.42 5.92
C SER A 47 2.26 -23.98 5.80
N GLU A 48 2.97 -24.10 6.94
CA GLU A 48 4.28 -24.76 6.97
C GLU A 48 4.21 -26.23 6.51
N GLU A 49 3.11 -26.93 6.82
CA GLU A 49 2.91 -28.31 6.40
C GLU A 49 2.83 -28.46 4.88
N ASP A 50 2.20 -27.51 4.18
CA ASP A 50 2.08 -27.53 2.73
C ASP A 50 3.42 -27.22 2.07
N LEU A 51 4.23 -26.34 2.68
CA LEU A 51 5.59 -26.07 2.22
C LEU A 51 6.49 -27.30 2.30
N PHE A 52 6.37 -28.13 3.35
CA PHE A 52 7.11 -29.38 3.47
C PHE A 52 6.71 -30.41 2.44
N LYS A 53 5.44 -30.40 1.99
CA LYS A 53 4.94 -31.29 0.93
C LYS A 53 5.27 -30.79 -0.48
N GLY A 54 5.82 -29.60 -0.62
CA GLY A 54 6.12 -28.96 -1.89
C GLY A 54 4.89 -28.38 -2.59
N GLU A 55 3.77 -28.27 -1.86
CA GLU A 55 2.53 -27.66 -2.32
C GLU A 55 2.44 -26.26 -1.72
N SER A 56 2.25 -25.23 -2.56
CA SER A 56 2.11 -23.85 -2.10
C SER A 56 0.64 -23.43 -2.25
N PHE A 57 -0.18 -23.82 -1.30
CA PHE A 57 -1.57 -23.38 -1.23
C PHE A 57 -1.69 -22.16 -0.31
N ILE A 58 -2.39 -21.12 -0.80
CA ILE A 58 -2.70 -19.95 0.03
C ILE A 58 -4.12 -20.12 0.60
N GLU A 59 -4.22 -20.08 1.92
CA GLU A 59 -5.50 -19.94 2.60
C GLU A 59 -5.94 -18.46 2.51
N GLU A 60 -6.79 -18.15 1.52
CA GLU A 60 -7.17 -16.77 1.20
C GLU A 60 -7.78 -16.01 2.37
N SER A 61 -8.51 -16.67 3.26
CA SER A 61 -9.13 -16.03 4.43
C SER A 61 -8.09 -15.47 5.39
N LYS A 62 -7.09 -16.29 5.78
CA LYS A 62 -5.99 -15.89 6.65
C LYS A 62 -5.10 -14.85 6.00
N ALA A 63 -4.74 -15.08 4.74
CA ALA A 63 -3.93 -14.14 3.97
C ALA A 63 -4.58 -12.76 3.87
N ARG A 64 -5.89 -12.70 3.63
CA ARG A 64 -6.65 -11.46 3.54
C ARG A 64 -6.74 -10.73 4.87
N GLU A 65 -7.01 -11.45 5.96
CA GLU A 65 -7.08 -10.89 7.30
C GLU A 65 -5.72 -10.32 7.75
N ALA A 66 -4.65 -11.09 7.56
CA ALA A 66 -3.29 -10.64 7.85
C ALA A 66 -2.93 -9.39 7.05
N ALA A 67 -3.11 -9.42 5.72
CA ALA A 67 -2.82 -8.28 4.87
C ALA A 67 -3.55 -7.01 5.31
N LEU A 68 -4.85 -7.11 5.59
CA LEU A 68 -5.66 -5.96 6.02
C LEU A 68 -5.19 -5.44 7.38
N THR A 69 -4.85 -6.32 8.31
CA THR A 69 -4.37 -5.95 9.66
C THR A 69 -3.05 -5.20 9.58
N TYR A 70 -2.08 -5.71 8.82
CA TYR A 70 -0.79 -5.06 8.67
C TYR A 70 -0.88 -3.76 7.86
N PHE A 71 -1.71 -3.72 6.81
CA PHE A 71 -1.97 -2.50 6.05
C PHE A 71 -2.53 -1.37 6.93
N LYS A 72 -3.56 -1.67 7.74
CA LYS A 72 -4.14 -0.72 8.71
C LYS A 72 -3.11 -0.22 9.72
N LYS A 73 -2.33 -1.14 10.28
CA LYS A 73 -1.34 -0.84 11.31
C LYS A 73 -0.24 0.07 10.78
N ASN A 74 0.29 -0.20 9.59
CA ASN A 74 1.39 0.57 9.02
C ASN A 74 0.98 2.01 8.67
N LEU A 75 -0.23 2.21 8.17
CA LEU A 75 -0.73 3.53 7.81
C LEU A 75 -1.52 4.21 8.94
N ASN A 76 -1.61 3.57 10.11
CA ASN A 76 -2.39 4.05 11.25
C ASN A 76 -3.84 4.42 10.85
N LEU A 77 -4.51 3.49 10.15
CA LEU A 77 -5.87 3.67 9.66
C LEU A 77 -6.89 3.23 10.70
N ASN A 78 -8.02 3.94 10.73
CA ASN A 78 -9.18 3.57 11.53
C ASN A 78 -9.95 2.37 10.90
N HIS A 79 -11.11 2.03 11.48
CA HIS A 79 -11.95 0.94 10.98
C HIS A 79 -12.45 1.13 9.55
N ASN A 80 -12.60 2.39 9.10
CA ASN A 80 -13.05 2.76 7.76
C ASN A 80 -11.90 2.86 6.75
N LEU A 81 -10.68 2.45 7.12
CA LEU A 81 -9.46 2.60 6.34
C LEU A 81 -9.08 4.08 6.07
N GLU A 82 -9.32 4.94 7.04
CA GLU A 82 -9.08 6.38 6.93
C GLU A 82 -8.17 6.88 8.04
N ASN A 83 -7.43 7.95 7.77
CA ASN A 83 -6.69 8.74 8.74
C ASN A 83 -6.75 10.23 8.36
N ARG A 84 -5.93 11.07 9.00
CA ARG A 84 -5.91 12.52 8.75
C ARG A 84 -5.63 12.89 7.28
N PHE A 85 -4.82 12.09 6.58
CA PHE A 85 -4.36 12.37 5.21
C PHE A 85 -5.04 11.51 4.16
N LEU A 86 -5.48 10.31 4.52
CA LEU A 86 -6.06 9.31 3.63
C LEU A 86 -7.56 9.17 3.91
N GLN A 87 -8.37 9.41 2.90
CA GLN A 87 -9.83 9.30 2.97
C GLN A 87 -10.36 8.42 1.84
N LYS A 88 -11.52 7.81 2.06
CA LYS A 88 -12.18 6.93 1.08
C LYS A 88 -11.26 5.82 0.57
N THR A 89 -10.40 5.30 1.46
CA THR A 89 -9.40 4.28 1.09
C THR A 89 -10.09 2.94 0.85
N LYS A 90 -9.77 2.32 -0.30
CA LYS A 90 -10.18 0.96 -0.66
C LYS A 90 -8.93 0.11 -0.80
N PHE A 91 -8.95 -1.07 -0.19
CA PHE A 91 -7.89 -2.05 -0.27
C PHE A 91 -8.46 -3.36 -0.82
N GLU A 92 -8.03 -3.75 -2.02
CA GLU A 92 -8.52 -4.93 -2.72
C GLU A 92 -7.38 -5.92 -2.93
N LEU A 93 -7.62 -7.18 -2.58
CA LEU A 93 -6.69 -8.29 -2.80
C LEU A 93 -7.29 -9.29 -3.77
N THR A 94 -6.46 -9.71 -4.72
CA THR A 94 -6.78 -10.78 -5.68
C THR A 94 -5.71 -11.86 -5.57
N PHE A 95 -6.16 -13.10 -5.37
CA PHE A 95 -5.32 -14.28 -5.31
C PHE A 95 -5.42 -15.04 -6.63
N LYS A 96 -4.28 -15.44 -7.17
CA LYS A 96 -4.19 -16.25 -8.38
C LYS A 96 -3.09 -17.28 -8.21
N GLN A 97 -3.29 -18.42 -8.82
CA GLN A 97 -2.24 -19.41 -8.97
C GLN A 97 -1.81 -19.43 -10.44
N GLU A 98 -0.63 -18.86 -10.71
CA GLU A 98 -0.04 -18.87 -12.05
C GLU A 98 0.99 -19.98 -12.12
N GLN A 99 0.72 -20.96 -12.99
CA GLN A 99 1.54 -22.18 -13.16
C GLN A 99 1.68 -22.97 -11.85
N THR A 100 2.83 -22.89 -11.18
CA THR A 100 3.12 -23.56 -9.90
C THR A 100 3.35 -22.60 -8.76
N GLN A 101 3.20 -21.29 -9.01
CA GLN A 101 3.50 -20.26 -8.02
C GLN A 101 2.25 -19.45 -7.66
N PRO A 102 1.92 -19.34 -6.37
CA PRO A 102 0.85 -18.47 -5.93
C PRO A 102 1.27 -16.99 -6.07
N MET A 103 0.32 -16.18 -6.55
CA MET A 103 0.47 -14.74 -6.73
C MET A 103 -0.62 -14.01 -5.97
N ILE A 104 -0.23 -12.96 -5.26
CA ILE A 104 -1.15 -12.01 -4.66
C ILE A 104 -1.00 -10.66 -5.34
N SER A 105 -2.11 -10.07 -5.75
CA SER A 105 -2.17 -8.70 -6.27
C SER A 105 -2.96 -7.82 -5.32
N ALA A 106 -2.40 -6.68 -4.96
CA ALA A 106 -3.06 -5.66 -4.16
C ALA A 106 -3.30 -4.40 -4.99
N ILE A 107 -4.49 -3.82 -4.82
CA ILE A 107 -4.86 -2.52 -5.38
C ILE A 107 -5.35 -1.65 -4.23
N VAL A 108 -4.72 -0.49 -4.07
CA VAL A 108 -5.15 0.52 -3.10
C VAL A 108 -5.54 1.77 -3.84
N SER A 109 -6.72 2.28 -3.57
CA SER A 109 -7.21 3.56 -4.06
C SER A 109 -7.58 4.43 -2.87
N THR A 110 -7.09 5.65 -2.81
CA THR A 110 -7.35 6.58 -1.71
C THR A 110 -7.39 8.02 -2.19
N THR A 111 -8.10 8.87 -1.47
CA THR A 111 -8.10 10.32 -1.66
C THR A 111 -7.15 10.93 -0.63
N VAL A 112 -6.08 11.57 -1.12
CA VAL A 112 -5.10 12.26 -0.27
C VAL A 112 -5.54 13.70 -0.07
N THR A 113 -5.70 14.09 1.19
CA THR A 113 -6.09 15.44 1.57
C THR A 113 -4.87 16.36 1.55
N THR A 114 -4.86 17.34 0.66
CA THR A 114 -3.79 18.36 0.53
C THR A 114 -4.38 19.78 0.58
N MET A 115 -3.53 20.80 0.60
CA MET A 115 -3.99 22.19 0.78
C MET A 115 -4.67 22.77 -0.46
N VAL A 116 -4.05 22.61 -1.65
CA VAL A 116 -4.55 23.23 -2.88
C VAL A 116 -5.96 22.77 -3.26
N PRO A 117 -6.27 21.46 -3.29
CA PRO A 117 -7.63 21.00 -3.54
C PRO A 117 -8.66 21.61 -2.57
N LYS A 118 -8.32 21.68 -1.28
CA LYS A 118 -9.22 22.30 -0.28
C LYS A 118 -9.53 23.78 -0.57
N LEU A 119 -8.53 24.54 -1.02
CA LEU A 119 -8.72 25.94 -1.37
C LEU A 119 -9.68 26.16 -2.55
N VAL A 120 -9.78 25.17 -3.45
CA VAL A 120 -10.67 25.22 -4.62
C VAL A 120 -11.94 24.37 -4.44
N GLY A 121 -12.23 23.94 -3.19
CA GLY A 121 -13.46 23.22 -2.86
C GLY A 121 -13.46 21.74 -3.23
N HIS A 122 -12.29 21.14 -3.47
CA HIS A 122 -12.14 19.69 -3.69
C HIS A 122 -11.68 18.97 -2.42
N GLU A 123 -12.10 17.71 -2.25
CA GLU A 123 -11.76 16.90 -1.07
C GLU A 123 -10.28 16.49 -1.02
N GLY A 124 -9.64 16.33 -2.17
CA GLY A 124 -8.25 15.90 -2.28
C GLY A 124 -7.89 15.36 -3.65
N ILE A 125 -6.76 14.66 -3.73
CA ILE A 125 -6.23 14.06 -4.95
C ILE A 125 -6.33 12.54 -4.83
N ASN A 126 -6.93 11.89 -5.83
CA ASN A 126 -7.04 10.43 -5.87
C ASN A 126 -5.73 9.80 -6.31
N ILE A 127 -5.23 8.86 -5.50
CA ILE A 127 -4.06 8.05 -5.80
C ILE A 127 -4.47 6.59 -5.86
N THR A 128 -4.00 5.88 -6.88
CA THR A 128 -4.15 4.44 -6.99
C THR A 128 -2.77 3.79 -7.11
N VAL A 129 -2.50 2.84 -6.22
CA VAL A 129 -1.27 2.04 -6.24
C VAL A 129 -1.64 0.58 -6.49
N ARG A 130 -0.90 -0.07 -7.39
CA ARG A 130 -1.06 -1.50 -7.70
C ARG A 130 0.27 -2.21 -7.48
N LYS A 131 0.21 -3.36 -6.84
CA LYS A 131 1.38 -4.20 -6.61
C LYS A 131 1.01 -5.65 -6.83
N LYS A 132 1.95 -6.42 -7.40
CA LYS A 132 1.85 -7.87 -7.53
C LYS A 132 3.08 -8.49 -6.89
N GLN A 133 2.87 -9.58 -6.19
CA GLN A 133 3.95 -10.34 -5.57
C GLN A 133 3.74 -11.82 -5.80
N TYR A 134 4.83 -12.50 -6.16
CA TYR A 134 4.87 -13.94 -6.37
C TYR A 134 5.57 -14.60 -5.18
N PHE A 135 5.06 -15.73 -4.76
CA PHE A 135 5.75 -16.54 -3.77
C PHE A 135 6.90 -17.29 -4.47
N LEU A 136 8.12 -16.86 -4.21
CA LEU A 136 9.32 -17.52 -4.73
C LEU A 136 9.70 -18.67 -3.78
N HIS A 137 9.54 -19.90 -4.24
CA HIS A 137 9.99 -21.08 -3.51
C HIS A 137 11.54 -21.15 -3.53
N SER A 138 12.17 -20.24 -2.82
CA SER A 138 13.63 -20.06 -2.78
C SER A 138 14.35 -21.09 -1.89
N TYR A 139 13.62 -22.02 -1.26
CA TYR A 139 14.19 -22.98 -0.31
C TYR A 139 14.69 -24.29 -0.93
N LYS A 140 14.60 -24.46 -2.25
CA LYS A 140 14.97 -25.72 -2.91
C LYS A 140 16.47 -25.95 -3.07
N ASN A 141 17.34 -25.01 -2.68
CA ASN A 141 18.79 -25.10 -2.89
C ASN A 141 19.63 -25.09 -1.60
N MET A 142 19.03 -25.29 -0.44
CA MET A 142 19.82 -25.67 0.76
C MET A 142 19.76 -27.19 0.96
N ALA A 143 20.29 -27.92 -0.01
CA ALA A 143 20.71 -29.29 0.27
C ALA A 143 21.87 -29.20 1.29
N PRO A 144 21.82 -29.91 2.43
CA PRO A 144 22.96 -29.96 3.31
C PRO A 144 24.10 -30.55 2.52
N VAL A 145 25.21 -29.83 2.45
CA VAL A 145 26.50 -30.37 2.01
C VAL A 145 26.93 -31.33 3.12
N LEU A 146 26.77 -32.62 2.84
CA LEU A 146 27.38 -33.70 3.64
C LEU A 146 28.86 -33.73 3.39
#